data_0863fd6b00b51bb5d81627bc4dd6bb44
#
_entry.id   0863fd6b00b51bb5d81627bc4dd6bb44
#
_cell.length_a   1.000
_cell.length_b   1.000
_cell.length_c   1.000
_cell.angle_alpha   90.00
_cell.angle_beta   90.00
_cell.angle_gamma   90.00
#
_symmetry.space_group_name_H-M   'P 1'
#
loop_
_entity.id
_entity.type
_entity.pdbx_description
1 polymer ?
#
loop_
_entity_poly.entity_id
_entity_poly.type
_entity_poly.pdbx_seq_one_letter_code
_entity_poly.pdbx_strand_id
1 'polypeptide(L)'
;MLIEDLFRAPWHERALAELAKGMMTDEQLLAAIVKDWETSEKRKLMVLGERYYRTKMDIEKKNQDITWRSNQKLAHDFVKKLVNQKVGYLLSKEPTIATENVQYRKLMKDMFDKRLLKTIKNLGKEAINKGIAFLYVYIDEQGELAFKK
;
A
#
# COMPACT_ATOMS: atom_id res chain seq x y z
N MET A 1 -18.31 -6.19 3.11
CA MET A 1 -17.31 -5.59 4.01
C MET A 1 -16.94 -4.26 3.42
N LEU A 2 -17.53 -3.20 3.93
CA LEU A 2 -17.33 -1.83 3.45
C LEU A 2 -15.91 -1.38 3.84
N ILE A 3 -15.31 -0.50 3.02
CA ILE A 3 -13.98 0.06 3.28
C ILE A 3 -13.89 0.68 4.69
N GLU A 4 -15.00 1.20 5.19
CA GLU A 4 -15.12 1.75 6.55
C GLU A 4 -14.82 0.72 7.65
N ASP A 5 -15.16 -0.56 7.47
CA ASP A 5 -14.90 -1.62 8.46
C ASP A 5 -13.41 -2.00 8.52
N LEU A 6 -12.64 -1.68 7.48
CA LEU A 6 -11.19 -1.93 7.45
C LEU A 6 -10.41 -0.98 8.35
N PHE A 7 -10.97 0.19 8.64
CA PHE A 7 -10.33 1.26 9.41
C PHE A 7 -10.94 1.48 10.80
N ARG A 8 -12.13 0.93 11.06
CA ARG A 8 -12.78 0.98 12.37
C ARG A 8 -12.30 -0.17 13.26
N ALA A 9 -11.20 0.05 13.97
CA ALA A 9 -10.90 -0.77 15.12
C ALA A 9 -11.82 -0.36 16.27
N PRO A 10 -12.28 -1.30 17.12
CA PRO A 10 -13.19 -1.00 18.25
C PRO A 10 -12.68 0.06 19.22
N TRP A 11 -11.35 0.28 19.28
CA TRP A 11 -10.73 1.30 20.10
C TRP A 11 -10.85 2.72 19.51
N HIS A 12 -11.00 2.88 18.19
CA HIS A 12 -11.20 4.19 17.56
C HIS A 12 -12.43 4.91 18.10
N GLU A 13 -13.53 4.21 18.27
CA GLU A 13 -14.77 4.79 18.80
C GLU A 13 -14.61 5.24 20.25
N ARG A 14 -13.85 4.47 21.05
CA ARG A 14 -13.52 4.86 22.43
C ARG A 14 -12.61 6.07 22.47
N ALA A 15 -11.57 6.10 21.65
CA ALA A 15 -10.65 7.23 21.56
C ALA A 15 -11.34 8.52 21.11
N LEU A 16 -12.25 8.45 20.13
CA LEU A 16 -13.06 9.58 19.70
C LEU A 16 -14.04 10.06 20.79
N ALA A 17 -14.61 9.13 21.55
CA ALA A 17 -15.48 9.47 22.68
C ALA A 17 -14.71 10.14 23.84
N GLU A 18 -13.47 9.74 24.10
CA GLU A 18 -12.59 10.37 25.09
C GLU A 18 -12.12 11.75 24.64
N LEU A 19 -11.80 11.91 23.36
CA LEU A 19 -11.50 13.22 22.76
C LEU A 19 -12.68 14.17 22.89
N ALA A 20 -13.89 13.71 22.57
CA ALA A 20 -15.12 14.51 22.67
C ALA A 20 -15.44 14.94 24.11
N LYS A 21 -14.98 14.19 25.11
CA LYS A 21 -15.09 14.50 26.53
C LYS A 21 -13.95 15.41 27.05
N GLY A 22 -12.98 15.80 26.18
CA GLY A 22 -11.83 16.60 26.56
C GLY A 22 -10.82 15.85 27.44
N MET A 23 -10.89 14.52 27.49
CA MET A 23 -9.98 13.67 28.27
C MET A 23 -8.67 13.34 27.53
N MET A 24 -8.62 13.62 26.22
CA MET A 24 -7.47 13.31 25.36
C MET A 24 -7.22 14.50 24.41
N THR A 25 -5.95 14.81 24.15
CA THR A 25 -5.59 15.78 23.12
C THR A 25 -5.49 15.13 21.74
N ASP A 26 -5.58 15.93 20.66
CA ASP A 26 -5.41 15.44 19.29
C ASP A 26 -4.07 14.74 19.09
N GLU A 27 -2.99 15.24 19.70
CA GLU A 27 -1.66 14.64 19.64
C GLU A 27 -1.63 13.25 20.31
N GLN A 28 -2.28 13.12 21.47
CA GLN A 28 -2.40 11.83 22.17
C GLN A 28 -3.20 10.82 21.36
N LEU A 29 -4.28 11.28 20.72
CA LEU A 29 -5.08 10.44 19.83
C LEU A 29 -4.25 9.96 18.63
N LEU A 30 -3.52 10.85 17.95
CA LEU A 30 -2.66 10.48 16.83
C LEU A 30 -1.56 9.50 17.26
N ALA A 31 -0.92 9.75 18.40
CA ALA A 31 0.09 8.83 18.93
C ALA A 31 -0.47 7.44 19.22
N ALA A 32 -1.69 7.35 19.78
CA ALA A 32 -2.37 6.09 20.03
C ALA A 32 -2.71 5.34 18.74
N ILE A 33 -3.19 6.05 17.69
CA ILE A 33 -3.47 5.50 16.38
C ILE A 33 -2.20 4.92 15.74
N VAL A 34 -1.11 5.68 15.75
CA VAL A 34 0.17 5.23 15.18
C VAL A 34 0.69 4.00 15.91
N LYS A 35 0.65 4.01 17.23
CA LYS A 35 1.11 2.89 18.06
C LYS A 35 0.30 1.61 17.81
N ASP A 36 -1.02 1.73 17.73
CA ASP A 36 -1.89 0.58 17.41
C ASP A 36 -1.60 0.03 16.02
N TRP A 37 -1.43 0.91 15.04
CA TRP A 37 -1.04 0.52 13.70
C TRP A 37 0.30 -0.21 13.66
N GLU A 38 1.32 0.30 14.33
CA GLU A 38 2.67 -0.31 14.36
C GLU A 38 2.67 -1.71 14.97
N THR A 39 1.85 -1.94 15.99
CA THR A 39 1.77 -3.22 16.70
C THR A 39 0.79 -4.21 16.07
N SER A 40 -0.04 -3.75 15.12
CA SER A 40 -1.09 -4.55 14.51
C SER A 40 -0.57 -5.75 13.72
N GLU A 41 -1.34 -6.85 13.71
CA GLU A 41 -1.06 -8.01 12.85
C GLU A 41 -1.03 -7.66 11.37
N LYS A 42 -1.87 -6.70 10.95
CA LYS A 42 -1.87 -6.19 9.57
C LYS A 42 -0.51 -5.61 9.19
N ARG A 43 0.08 -4.81 10.08
CA ARG A 43 1.42 -4.24 9.85
C ARG A 43 2.49 -5.31 9.75
N LYS A 44 2.44 -6.34 10.60
CA LYS A 44 3.37 -7.48 10.52
C LYS A 44 3.26 -8.22 9.19
N LEU A 45 2.03 -8.47 8.72
CA LEU A 45 1.79 -9.10 7.42
C LEU A 45 2.27 -8.25 6.25
N MET A 46 2.12 -6.93 6.32
CA MET A 46 2.66 -5.99 5.32
C MET A 46 4.18 -6.06 5.21
N VAL A 47 4.87 -6.08 6.36
CA VAL A 47 6.34 -6.22 6.41
C VAL A 47 6.77 -7.57 5.86
N LEU A 48 6.04 -8.63 6.20
CA LEU A 48 6.27 -9.97 5.67
C LEU A 48 6.10 -10.00 4.15
N GLY A 49 5.02 -9.45 3.62
CA GLY A 49 4.75 -9.34 2.19
C GLY A 49 5.88 -8.63 1.44
N GLU A 50 6.32 -7.49 1.95
CA GLU A 50 7.45 -6.74 1.38
C GLU A 50 8.75 -7.55 1.40
N ARG A 51 9.02 -8.28 2.47
CA ARG A 51 10.19 -9.15 2.58
C ARG A 51 10.19 -10.24 1.51
N TYR A 52 9.06 -10.91 1.32
CA TYR A 52 8.91 -11.95 0.29
C TYR A 52 8.94 -11.37 -1.14
N TYR A 53 8.36 -10.18 -1.34
CA TYR A 53 8.45 -9.48 -2.62
C TYR A 53 9.89 -9.15 -3.01
N ARG A 54 10.74 -8.87 -2.02
CA ARG A 54 12.19 -8.63 -2.20
C ARG A 54 13.01 -9.93 -2.24
N THR A 55 12.37 -11.07 -2.34
CA THR A 55 13.01 -12.39 -2.38
C THR A 55 13.77 -12.77 -1.11
N LYS A 56 13.55 -12.06 -0.01
CA LYS A 56 14.12 -12.36 1.31
C LYS A 56 13.29 -13.42 2.02
N MET A 57 13.48 -14.67 1.67
CA MET A 57 12.69 -15.80 2.15
C MET A 57 13.28 -16.44 3.41
N ASP A 58 12.45 -17.18 4.16
CA ASP A 58 12.86 -17.85 5.40
C ASP A 58 13.82 -19.03 5.14
N ILE A 59 13.91 -19.49 3.90
CA ILE A 59 14.85 -20.54 3.50
C ILE A 59 16.31 -20.14 3.78
N GLU A 60 16.62 -18.84 3.77
CA GLU A 60 17.96 -18.33 4.11
C GLU A 60 18.35 -18.64 5.54
N LYS A 61 17.35 -18.68 6.45
CA LYS A 61 17.52 -18.94 7.89
C LYS A 61 17.55 -20.43 8.23
N LYS A 62 17.19 -21.29 7.29
CA LYS A 62 17.15 -22.74 7.52
C LYS A 62 18.59 -23.27 7.64
N ASN A 63 18.95 -23.73 8.83
CA ASN A 63 20.17 -24.48 9.05
C ASN A 63 19.87 -25.98 8.89
N GLN A 64 20.75 -26.69 8.21
CA GLN A 64 20.74 -28.14 8.17
C GLN A 64 21.84 -28.67 9.12
N ASP A 65 21.42 -29.39 10.14
CA ASP A 65 22.35 -30.02 11.10
C ASP A 65 23.01 -31.28 10.50
N ILE A 66 22.62 -31.67 9.29
CA ILE A 66 23.06 -32.88 8.65
C ILE A 66 24.16 -32.56 7.61
N THR A 67 25.38 -32.84 7.97
CA THR A 67 26.61 -32.47 7.21
C THR A 67 26.76 -33.20 5.86
N TRP A 68 26.10 -34.32 5.66
CA TRP A 68 26.18 -35.11 4.41
C TRP A 68 25.15 -34.73 3.34
N ARG A 69 24.20 -33.86 3.64
CA ARG A 69 23.22 -33.31 2.68
C ARG A 69 23.63 -31.94 2.19
N SER A 70 23.49 -31.71 0.88
CA SER A 70 23.69 -30.39 0.29
C SER A 70 22.71 -29.38 0.91
N ASN A 71 23.25 -28.31 1.50
CA ASN A 71 22.45 -27.20 2.06
C ASN A 71 22.25 -26.12 1.00
N GLN A 72 21.57 -26.45 -0.09
CA GLN A 72 21.23 -25.49 -1.13
C GLN A 72 20.04 -24.65 -0.70
N LYS A 73 20.23 -23.33 -0.66
CA LYS A 73 19.21 -22.33 -0.31
C LYS A 73 18.85 -21.55 -1.57
N LEU A 74 17.83 -22.02 -2.29
CA LEU A 74 17.36 -21.37 -3.50
C LEU A 74 16.10 -20.56 -3.17
N ALA A 75 16.18 -19.26 -3.32
CA ALA A 75 15.05 -18.35 -3.22
C ALA A 75 14.53 -17.99 -4.63
N HIS A 76 13.23 -18.11 -4.85
CA HIS A 76 12.61 -17.81 -6.12
C HIS A 76 11.68 -16.60 -6.03
N ASP A 77 11.67 -15.76 -7.06
CA ASP A 77 10.88 -14.53 -7.18
C ASP A 77 9.39 -14.74 -7.45
N PHE A 78 8.78 -15.84 -7.00
CA PHE A 78 7.39 -16.16 -7.32
C PHE A 78 6.42 -15.08 -6.87
N VAL A 79 6.56 -14.55 -5.66
CA VAL A 79 5.68 -13.48 -5.15
C VAL A 79 5.78 -12.25 -6.03
N LYS A 80 6.99 -11.83 -6.35
CA LYS A 80 7.26 -10.68 -7.23
C LYS A 80 6.68 -10.90 -8.64
N LYS A 81 6.85 -12.10 -9.19
CA LYS A 81 6.29 -12.48 -10.49
C LYS A 81 4.77 -12.41 -10.49
N LEU A 82 4.10 -12.97 -9.49
CA LEU A 82 2.65 -12.96 -9.36
C LEU A 82 2.09 -11.55 -9.19
N VAL A 83 2.71 -10.72 -8.33
CA VAL A 83 2.32 -9.32 -8.14
C VAL A 83 2.46 -8.54 -9.45
N ASN A 84 3.59 -8.67 -10.14
CA ASN A 84 3.83 -7.98 -11.41
C ASN A 84 2.86 -8.43 -12.50
N GLN A 85 2.55 -9.72 -12.58
CA GLN A 85 1.58 -10.27 -13.52
C GLN A 85 0.18 -9.74 -13.27
N LYS A 86 -0.25 -9.71 -12.00
CA LYS A 86 -1.57 -9.22 -11.61
C LYS A 86 -1.72 -7.72 -11.89
N VAL A 87 -0.71 -6.91 -11.58
CA VAL A 87 -0.68 -5.48 -11.91
C VAL A 87 -0.65 -5.26 -13.42
N GLY A 88 0.15 -6.05 -14.14
CA GLY A 88 0.19 -6.01 -15.60
C GLY A 88 -1.17 -6.29 -16.21
N TYR A 89 -1.91 -7.25 -15.69
CA TYR A 89 -3.25 -7.56 -16.16
C TYR A 89 -4.26 -6.44 -15.86
N LEU A 90 -4.26 -5.92 -14.63
CA LEU A 90 -5.25 -4.92 -14.18
C LEU A 90 -4.99 -3.51 -14.72
N LEU A 91 -3.71 -3.12 -14.81
CA LEU A 91 -3.29 -1.74 -15.09
C LEU A 91 -2.46 -1.61 -16.38
N SER A 92 -2.61 -2.55 -17.34
CA SER A 92 -1.89 -2.50 -18.62
C SER A 92 -2.46 -1.44 -19.56
N LYS A 93 -3.76 -1.24 -19.52
CA LYS A 93 -4.46 -0.28 -20.39
C LYS A 93 -4.63 1.05 -19.67
N GLU A 94 -4.63 2.12 -20.42
CA GLU A 94 -4.98 3.45 -19.92
C GLU A 94 -6.45 3.48 -19.49
N PRO A 95 -6.78 4.20 -18.40
CA PRO A 95 -8.16 4.33 -17.96
C PRO A 95 -8.99 5.08 -19.01
N THR A 96 -10.19 4.59 -19.26
CA THR A 96 -11.15 5.25 -20.14
C THR A 96 -12.01 6.19 -19.30
N ILE A 97 -12.01 7.47 -19.64
CA ILE A 97 -12.81 8.48 -18.94
C ILE A 97 -14.01 8.82 -19.78
N ALA A 98 -15.19 8.43 -19.32
CA ALA A 98 -16.47 8.74 -19.96
C ALA A 98 -17.08 9.97 -19.27
N THR A 99 -17.24 11.07 -20.01
CA THR A 99 -17.91 12.30 -19.56
C THR A 99 -18.46 13.05 -20.78
N GLU A 100 -19.58 13.70 -20.62
CA GLU A 100 -20.20 14.53 -21.65
C GLU A 100 -19.47 15.87 -21.84
N ASN A 101 -18.79 16.37 -20.81
CA ASN A 101 -18.03 17.61 -20.88
C ASN A 101 -16.68 17.38 -21.59
N VAL A 102 -16.58 17.95 -22.80
CA VAL A 102 -15.41 17.81 -23.67
C VAL A 102 -14.14 18.45 -23.07
N GLN A 103 -14.30 19.61 -22.40
CA GLN A 103 -13.16 20.31 -21.79
C GLN A 103 -12.61 19.51 -20.59
N TYR A 104 -13.51 19.00 -19.76
CA TYR A 104 -13.13 18.15 -18.61
C TYR A 104 -12.47 16.84 -19.09
N ARG A 105 -12.99 16.23 -20.16
CA ARG A 105 -12.40 15.02 -20.75
C ARG A 105 -10.95 15.27 -21.20
N LYS A 106 -10.70 16.41 -21.86
CA LYS A 106 -9.37 16.79 -22.32
C LYS A 106 -8.42 16.97 -21.13
N LEU A 107 -8.82 17.75 -20.15
CA LEU A 107 -8.05 18.00 -18.93
C LEU A 107 -7.69 16.71 -18.20
N MET A 108 -8.65 15.82 -18.03
CA MET A 108 -8.40 14.52 -17.39
C MET A 108 -7.45 13.65 -18.23
N LYS A 109 -7.56 13.68 -19.55
CA LYS A 109 -6.64 12.94 -20.42
C LYS A 109 -5.21 13.47 -20.34
N ASP A 110 -5.05 14.78 -20.25
CA ASP A 110 -3.74 15.42 -20.08
C ASP A 110 -3.13 15.10 -18.71
N MET A 111 -3.96 14.99 -17.66
CA MET A 111 -3.53 14.57 -16.32
C MET A 111 -3.06 13.10 -16.25
N PHE A 112 -3.69 12.20 -17.00
CA PHE A 112 -3.30 10.78 -17.07
C PHE A 112 -2.11 10.56 -18.00
N ASP A 113 -1.04 11.31 -17.75
CA ASP A 113 0.21 11.18 -18.46
C ASP A 113 0.94 9.86 -18.12
N LYS A 114 2.03 9.57 -18.82
CA LYS A 114 2.86 8.38 -18.58
C LYS A 114 3.43 8.33 -17.16
N ARG A 115 3.62 9.49 -16.53
CA ARG A 115 4.19 9.66 -15.20
C ARG A 115 3.19 9.20 -14.13
N LEU A 116 1.94 9.69 -14.23
CA LEU A 116 0.85 9.28 -13.34
C LEU A 116 0.53 7.79 -13.52
N LEU A 117 0.46 7.30 -14.76
CA LEU A 117 0.21 5.87 -15.03
C LEU A 117 1.30 4.97 -14.44
N LYS A 118 2.56 5.39 -14.47
CA LYS A 118 3.67 4.67 -13.81
C LYS A 118 3.50 4.68 -12.28
N THR A 119 3.08 5.81 -11.72
CA THR A 119 2.81 5.94 -10.28
C THR A 119 1.66 5.04 -9.84
N ILE A 120 0.56 5.01 -10.61
CA ILE A 120 -0.59 4.11 -10.37
C ILE A 120 -0.17 2.64 -10.43
N LYS A 121 0.64 2.23 -11.42
CA LYS A 121 1.16 0.86 -11.50
C LYS A 121 2.03 0.50 -10.29
N ASN A 122 2.87 1.41 -9.83
CA ASN A 122 3.69 1.19 -8.63
C ASN A 122 2.82 1.12 -7.37
N LEU A 123 1.81 1.98 -7.27
CA LEU A 123 0.82 1.94 -6.19
C LEU A 123 0.06 0.60 -6.18
N GLY A 124 -0.36 0.13 -7.36
CA GLY A 124 -1.01 -1.17 -7.52
C GLY A 124 -0.13 -2.35 -7.07
N LYS A 125 1.18 -2.31 -7.35
CA LYS A 125 2.13 -3.32 -6.84
C LYS A 125 2.17 -3.33 -5.32
N GLU A 126 2.19 -2.17 -4.70
CA GLU A 126 2.19 -2.08 -3.24
C GLU A 126 0.88 -2.52 -2.64
N ALA A 127 -0.25 -2.10 -3.21
CA ALA A 127 -1.56 -2.51 -2.75
C ALA A 127 -1.74 -4.03 -2.80
N ILE A 128 -1.30 -4.69 -3.88
CA ILE A 128 -1.38 -6.15 -3.99
C ILE A 128 -0.41 -6.84 -3.02
N ASN A 129 0.79 -6.29 -2.85
CA ASN A 129 1.82 -6.89 -2.01
C ASN A 129 1.56 -6.70 -0.51
N LYS A 130 1.09 -5.51 -0.13
CA LYS A 130 0.90 -5.10 1.28
C LYS A 130 -0.57 -5.08 1.71
N GLY A 131 -1.51 -5.24 0.78
CA GLY A 131 -2.96 -5.14 1.04
C GLY A 131 -3.50 -3.72 1.01
N ILE A 132 -2.66 -2.70 1.20
CA ILE A 132 -3.01 -1.28 1.15
C ILE A 132 -1.84 -0.47 0.61
N ALA A 133 -2.15 0.61 -0.11
CA ALA A 133 -1.19 1.61 -0.54
C ALA A 133 -1.82 3.00 -0.50
N PHE A 134 -1.02 4.02 -0.23
CA PHE A 134 -1.47 5.40 -0.11
C PHE A 134 -0.83 6.26 -1.20
N LEU A 135 -1.62 7.18 -1.73
CA LEU A 135 -1.18 8.21 -2.65
C LEU A 135 -1.63 9.56 -2.11
N TYR A 136 -0.67 10.42 -1.82
CA TYR A 136 -0.93 11.79 -1.45
C TYR A 136 -0.94 12.66 -2.70
N VAL A 137 -2.04 13.38 -2.90
CA VAL A 137 -2.24 14.29 -4.02
C VAL A 137 -2.21 15.71 -3.49
N TYR A 138 -1.39 16.57 -4.07
CA TYR A 138 -1.24 17.95 -3.63
C TYR A 138 -0.93 18.86 -4.84
N ILE A 139 -1.06 20.17 -4.63
CA ILE A 139 -0.67 21.18 -5.60
C ILE A 139 0.73 21.66 -5.18
N ASP A 140 1.67 21.62 -6.11
CA ASP A 140 3.04 22.08 -5.86
C ASP A 140 3.16 23.61 -5.88
N GLU A 141 4.38 24.12 -5.65
CA GLU A 141 4.68 25.54 -5.64
C GLU A 141 4.48 26.22 -7.00
N GLN A 142 4.48 25.44 -8.08
CA GLN A 142 4.22 25.88 -9.45
C GLN A 142 2.73 25.90 -9.80
N GLY A 143 1.86 25.45 -8.87
CA GLY A 143 0.42 25.33 -9.10
C GLY A 143 0.03 24.07 -9.90
N GLU A 144 0.96 23.13 -10.08
CA GLU A 144 0.71 21.87 -10.77
C GLU A 144 0.32 20.74 -9.80
N LEU A 145 -0.43 19.78 -10.32
CA LEU A 145 -0.89 18.64 -9.55
C LEU A 145 0.26 17.64 -9.38
N ALA A 146 0.65 17.42 -8.13
CA ALA A 146 1.76 16.54 -7.77
C ALA A 146 1.29 15.33 -6.95
N PHE A 147 2.03 14.24 -7.07
CA PHE A 147 1.70 12.95 -6.48
C PHE A 147 2.89 12.45 -5.65
N LYS A 148 2.66 12.19 -4.37
CA LYS A 148 3.64 11.61 -3.47
C LYS A 148 3.12 10.29 -2.92
N LYS A 149 3.97 9.27 -3.00
CA LYS A 149 3.72 7.94 -2.50
C LYS A 149 4.28 7.79 -1.09
#